data_7e7baca883a4a478324bba74c6945a73
#
_entry.id   7e7baca883a4a478324bba74c6945a73
#
_cell.length_a   1.000
_cell.length_b   1.000
_cell.length_c   1.000
_cell.angle_alpha   90.00
_cell.angle_beta   90.00
_cell.angle_gamma   90.00
#
_symmetry.space_group_name_H-M   'P 1'
#
loop_
_entity.id
_entity.type
_entity.pdbx_description
1 polymer ?
#
loop_
_entity_poly.entity_id
_entity_poly.type
_entity_poly.pdbx_seq_one_letter_code
_entity_poly.pdbx_strand_id
1 'polypeptide(L)'
;YGGGLPLAEKLIADGKQVFLDLKLHDIPNTVQRAAAQVARMGATFLTVHAYPQTMKAAKAGVAGSGLKVLAVTVMTSYDDADLRAAGYGLGVADLVARRARQAKDAGVDGLILSAEEVAAQRAALGPDMLLVTPGIRPAGADVGDQKRVMTPARAISLGADHLVVGRPVTQAADPRAAAEAIVAEIRSVI
;
A
#
# COMPACT_ATOMS: atom_id res chain seq x y z
N TYR A 1 9.21 -9.87 12.02
CA TYR A 1 8.50 -8.76 12.70
C TYR A 1 9.06 -8.45 14.11
N GLY A 2 10.12 -9.14 14.56
CA GLY A 2 10.71 -8.90 15.89
C GLY A 2 11.18 -7.45 16.08
N GLY A 3 10.74 -6.77 17.15
CA GLY A 3 11.13 -5.41 17.49
C GLY A 3 10.53 -4.30 16.60
N GLY A 4 9.64 -4.62 15.65
CA GLY A 4 9.11 -3.63 14.69
C GLY A 4 8.28 -2.52 15.32
N LEU A 5 7.42 -2.82 16.29
CA LEU A 5 6.61 -1.79 16.95
C LEU A 5 7.44 -0.83 17.81
N PRO A 6 8.38 -1.26 18.66
CA PRO A 6 9.28 -0.34 19.37
C PRO A 6 10.12 0.54 18.43
N LEU A 7 10.58 0.00 17.30
CA LEU A 7 11.27 0.80 16.28
C LEU A 7 10.33 1.85 15.66
N ALA A 8 9.09 1.48 15.35
CA ALA A 8 8.10 2.41 14.82
C ALA A 8 7.82 3.55 15.80
N GLU A 9 7.63 3.25 17.09
CA GLU A 9 7.43 4.25 18.14
C GLU A 9 8.62 5.23 18.23
N LYS A 10 9.85 4.69 18.18
CA LYS A 10 11.05 5.52 18.16
C LYS A 10 11.09 6.44 16.94
N LEU A 11 10.84 5.92 15.74
CA LEU A 11 10.85 6.71 14.51
C LEU A 11 9.77 7.81 14.53
N ILE A 12 8.60 7.52 15.07
CA ILE A 12 7.54 8.50 15.25
C ILE A 12 7.97 9.60 16.22
N ALA A 13 8.58 9.22 17.35
CA ALA A 13 9.11 10.19 18.32
C ALA A 13 10.23 11.06 17.73
N ASP A 14 11.01 10.52 16.81
CA ASP A 14 12.04 11.25 16.02
C ASP A 14 11.42 12.08 14.86
N GLY A 15 10.08 12.24 14.81
CA GLY A 15 9.37 13.06 13.83
C GLY A 15 9.27 12.44 12.43
N LYS A 16 9.49 11.12 12.28
CA LYS A 16 9.36 10.44 11.00
C LYS A 16 7.91 10.05 10.71
N GLN A 17 7.49 10.17 9.45
CA GLN A 17 6.25 9.59 8.99
C GLN A 17 6.42 8.07 8.86
N VAL A 18 5.59 7.31 9.58
CA VAL A 18 5.70 5.86 9.64
C VAL A 18 4.52 5.19 8.98
N PHE A 19 4.83 4.28 8.04
CA PHE A 19 3.87 3.41 7.40
C PHE A 19 3.95 2.01 8.04
N LEU A 20 2.92 1.62 8.80
CA LEU A 20 2.82 0.28 9.39
C LEU A 20 2.09 -0.66 8.44
N ASP A 21 2.89 -1.49 7.75
CA ASP A 21 2.39 -2.49 6.80
C ASP A 21 2.03 -3.81 7.52
N LEU A 22 0.92 -3.78 8.27
CA LEU A 22 0.46 -4.92 9.07
C LEU A 22 -0.51 -5.84 8.32
N LYS A 23 -1.15 -5.34 7.27
CA LYS A 23 -2.16 -6.06 6.45
C LYS A 23 -3.22 -6.74 7.33
N LEU A 24 -3.79 -5.98 8.28
CA LEU A 24 -4.77 -6.53 9.23
C LEU A 24 -5.91 -7.23 8.50
N HIS A 25 -6.24 -8.43 8.95
CA HIS A 25 -7.37 -9.21 8.45
C HIS A 25 -7.79 -10.19 9.54
N ASP A 26 -8.86 -9.82 10.26
CA ASP A 26 -9.39 -10.58 11.40
C ASP A 26 -10.88 -10.21 11.59
N ILE A 27 -11.53 -10.75 12.60
CA ILE A 27 -12.90 -10.35 12.98
C ILE A 27 -12.95 -8.85 13.35
N PRO A 28 -14.09 -8.18 13.15
CA PRO A 28 -14.19 -6.71 13.25
C PRO A 28 -13.66 -6.12 14.56
N ASN A 29 -13.99 -6.72 15.70
CA ASN A 29 -13.53 -6.22 17.01
C ASN A 29 -12.00 -6.23 17.15
N THR A 30 -11.34 -7.29 16.66
CA THR A 30 -9.87 -7.40 16.70
C THR A 30 -9.23 -6.34 15.82
N VAL A 31 -9.73 -6.18 14.57
CA VAL A 31 -9.23 -5.16 13.64
C VAL A 31 -9.43 -3.75 14.19
N GLN A 32 -10.61 -3.43 14.73
CA GLN A 32 -10.91 -2.13 15.30
C GLN A 32 -9.95 -1.79 16.45
N ARG A 33 -9.73 -2.72 17.37
CA ARG A 33 -8.84 -2.52 18.51
C ARG A 33 -7.39 -2.38 18.09
N ALA A 34 -6.92 -3.18 17.12
CA ALA A 34 -5.57 -3.08 16.57
C ALA A 34 -5.35 -1.72 15.88
N ALA A 35 -6.28 -1.29 15.03
CA ALA A 35 -6.22 0.01 14.36
C ALA A 35 -6.21 1.18 15.37
N ALA A 36 -7.01 1.09 16.44
CA ALA A 36 -7.01 2.10 17.51
C ALA A 36 -5.66 2.17 18.26
N GLN A 37 -4.96 1.06 18.44
CA GLN A 37 -3.61 1.08 19.02
C GLN A 37 -2.62 1.77 18.09
N VAL A 38 -2.63 1.43 16.80
CA VAL A 38 -1.76 2.08 15.79
C VAL A 38 -2.04 3.58 15.71
N ALA A 39 -3.32 3.99 15.80
CA ALA A 39 -3.68 5.42 15.83
C ALA A 39 -3.07 6.14 17.04
N ARG A 40 -3.09 5.52 18.23
CA ARG A 40 -2.46 6.09 19.43
C ARG A 40 -0.93 6.20 19.34
N MET A 41 -0.28 5.32 18.57
CA MET A 41 1.16 5.43 18.33
C MET A 41 1.53 6.66 17.48
N GLY A 42 0.58 7.23 16.73
CA GLY A 42 0.84 8.37 15.85
C GLY A 42 1.42 7.98 14.47
N ALA A 43 1.24 6.73 14.04
CA ALA A 43 1.63 6.32 12.68
C ALA A 43 0.86 7.11 11.59
N THR A 44 1.46 7.24 10.41
CA THR A 44 0.87 7.96 9.28
C THR A 44 -0.06 7.07 8.47
N PHE A 45 0.37 5.83 8.18
CA PHE A 45 -0.38 4.86 7.39
C PHE A 45 -0.47 3.51 8.08
N LEU A 46 -1.61 2.84 7.90
CA LEU A 46 -1.84 1.45 8.30
C LEU A 46 -2.46 0.67 7.14
N THR A 47 -1.96 -0.53 6.85
CA THR A 47 -2.58 -1.42 5.87
C THR A 47 -3.55 -2.40 6.50
N VAL A 48 -4.65 -2.63 5.78
CA VAL A 48 -5.62 -3.68 6.04
C VAL A 48 -5.93 -4.42 4.72
N HIS A 49 -6.41 -5.65 4.76
CA HIS A 49 -6.93 -6.29 3.55
C HIS A 49 -8.28 -5.70 3.13
N ALA A 50 -8.50 -5.56 1.81
CA ALA A 50 -9.68 -4.92 1.23
C ALA A 50 -10.93 -5.82 1.29
N TYR A 51 -11.33 -6.19 2.50
CA TYR A 51 -12.62 -6.84 2.79
C TYR A 51 -13.54 -5.85 3.49
N PRO A 52 -14.83 -5.73 3.10
CA PRO A 52 -15.72 -4.69 3.61
C PRO A 52 -15.80 -4.61 5.14
N GLN A 53 -15.90 -5.74 5.82
CA GLN A 53 -15.94 -5.76 7.30
C GLN A 53 -14.64 -5.29 7.92
N THR A 54 -13.50 -5.74 7.39
CA THR A 54 -12.16 -5.35 7.85
C THR A 54 -11.93 -3.84 7.69
N MET A 55 -12.25 -3.29 6.52
CA MET A 55 -12.10 -1.86 6.24
C MET A 55 -12.97 -0.99 7.14
N LYS A 56 -14.25 -1.34 7.28
CA LYS A 56 -15.19 -0.62 8.18
C LYS A 56 -14.72 -0.66 9.64
N ALA A 57 -14.26 -1.81 10.11
CA ALA A 57 -13.75 -1.96 11.47
C ALA A 57 -12.47 -1.12 11.69
N ALA A 58 -11.55 -1.12 10.73
CA ALA A 58 -10.35 -0.29 10.81
C ALA A 58 -10.71 1.20 10.86
N LYS A 59 -11.59 1.69 9.98
CA LYS A 59 -12.03 3.10 9.98
C LYS A 59 -12.73 3.48 11.28
N ALA A 60 -13.54 2.60 11.87
CA ALA A 60 -14.11 2.83 13.20
C ALA A 60 -13.04 2.95 14.29
N GLY A 61 -11.98 2.13 14.21
CA GLY A 61 -10.87 2.15 15.17
C GLY A 61 -10.01 3.41 15.12
N VAL A 62 -9.92 4.05 13.96
CA VAL A 62 -9.08 5.25 13.75
C VAL A 62 -9.87 6.55 13.78
N ALA A 63 -11.17 6.50 14.08
CA ALA A 63 -12.03 7.69 14.11
C ALA A 63 -11.46 8.78 15.00
N GLY A 64 -11.42 10.02 14.49
CA GLY A 64 -10.87 11.16 15.22
C GLY A 64 -9.33 11.25 15.28
N SER A 65 -8.60 10.33 14.61
CA SER A 65 -7.14 10.37 14.52
C SER A 65 -6.67 10.85 13.14
N GLY A 66 -5.37 11.15 13.03
CA GLY A 66 -4.72 11.46 11.75
C GLY A 66 -4.24 10.23 10.96
N LEU A 67 -4.42 9.01 11.49
CA LEU A 67 -3.99 7.77 10.84
C LEU A 67 -4.83 7.49 9.59
N LYS A 68 -4.15 7.29 8.46
CA LYS A 68 -4.79 6.92 7.19
C LYS A 68 -4.77 5.41 6.99
N VAL A 69 -5.93 4.84 6.66
CA VAL A 69 -6.11 3.41 6.40
C VAL A 69 -5.97 3.14 4.90
N LEU A 70 -5.04 2.27 4.53
CA LEU A 70 -4.81 1.83 3.16
C LEU A 70 -5.27 0.38 2.98
N ALA A 71 -6.14 0.13 1.99
CA ALA A 71 -6.70 -1.19 1.73
C ALA A 71 -5.90 -1.94 0.67
N VAL A 72 -5.37 -3.12 1.01
CA VAL A 72 -4.63 -4.00 0.09
C VAL A 72 -5.64 -4.71 -0.81
N THR A 73 -5.62 -4.40 -2.11
CA THR A 73 -6.55 -4.96 -3.10
C THR A 73 -6.18 -6.39 -3.48
N VAL A 74 -5.18 -6.56 -4.34
CA VAL A 74 -4.59 -7.85 -4.70
C VAL A 74 -3.07 -7.71 -4.59
N MET A 75 -2.42 -8.69 -3.99
CA MET A 75 -0.96 -8.68 -3.85
C MET A 75 -0.29 -8.74 -5.22
N THR A 76 0.78 -7.96 -5.41
CA THR A 76 1.50 -7.84 -6.69
C THR A 76 2.23 -9.11 -7.13
N SER A 77 2.35 -10.09 -6.24
CA SER A 77 2.85 -11.44 -6.54
C SER A 77 1.80 -12.36 -7.16
N TYR A 78 0.51 -11.98 -7.14
CA TYR A 78 -0.58 -12.79 -7.67
C TYR A 78 -0.89 -12.45 -9.13
N ASP A 79 -1.19 -13.48 -9.91
CA ASP A 79 -1.80 -13.42 -11.23
C ASP A 79 -3.20 -14.08 -11.22
N ASP A 80 -3.84 -14.17 -12.38
CA ASP A 80 -5.17 -14.78 -12.51
C ASP A 80 -5.19 -16.28 -12.17
N ALA A 81 -4.06 -16.99 -12.37
CA ALA A 81 -3.96 -18.40 -12.02
C ALA A 81 -3.91 -18.57 -10.49
N ASP A 82 -3.15 -17.73 -9.79
CA ASP A 82 -3.09 -17.72 -8.32
C ASP A 82 -4.47 -17.39 -7.72
N LEU A 83 -5.21 -16.44 -8.31
CA LEU A 83 -6.57 -16.12 -7.84
C LEU A 83 -7.53 -17.29 -8.03
N ARG A 84 -7.49 -17.96 -9.17
CA ARG A 84 -8.31 -19.18 -9.40
C ARG A 84 -7.96 -20.29 -8.42
N ALA A 85 -6.68 -20.53 -8.18
CA ALA A 85 -6.22 -21.51 -7.20
C ALA A 85 -6.67 -21.16 -5.77
N ALA A 86 -6.78 -19.85 -5.45
CA ALA A 86 -7.30 -19.38 -4.17
C ALA A 86 -8.84 -19.34 -4.11
N GLY A 87 -9.55 -19.83 -5.13
CA GLY A 87 -11.01 -19.93 -5.17
C GLY A 87 -11.74 -18.67 -5.62
N TYR A 88 -11.05 -17.68 -6.20
CA TYR A 88 -11.71 -16.49 -6.75
C TYR A 88 -12.22 -16.75 -8.16
N GLY A 89 -13.46 -16.34 -8.42
CA GLY A 89 -14.09 -16.40 -9.76
C GLY A 89 -13.80 -15.18 -10.66
N LEU A 90 -13.00 -14.22 -10.17
CA LEU A 90 -12.63 -13.01 -10.91
C LEU A 90 -11.14 -13.01 -11.20
N GLY A 91 -10.76 -12.42 -12.32
CA GLY A 91 -9.36 -12.08 -12.59
C GLY A 91 -8.87 -10.89 -11.76
N VAL A 92 -7.57 -10.62 -11.83
CA VAL A 92 -6.90 -9.57 -11.02
C VAL A 92 -7.55 -8.21 -11.25
N ALA A 93 -7.72 -7.78 -12.49
CA ALA A 93 -8.25 -6.46 -12.82
C ALA A 93 -9.67 -6.25 -12.27
N ASP A 94 -10.55 -7.23 -12.43
CA ASP A 94 -11.93 -7.16 -11.96
C ASP A 94 -12.02 -7.21 -10.44
N LEU A 95 -11.19 -8.04 -9.79
CA LEU A 95 -11.14 -8.12 -8.33
C LEU A 95 -10.60 -6.82 -7.73
N VAL A 96 -9.57 -6.23 -8.31
CA VAL A 96 -9.03 -4.91 -7.90
C VAL A 96 -10.10 -3.85 -8.05
N ALA A 97 -10.77 -3.75 -9.20
CA ALA A 97 -11.84 -2.77 -9.43
C ALA A 97 -13.01 -2.93 -8.44
N ARG A 98 -13.40 -4.18 -8.11
CA ARG A 98 -14.42 -4.47 -7.11
C ARG A 98 -14.00 -4.00 -5.72
N ARG A 99 -12.79 -4.38 -5.29
CA ARG A 99 -12.25 -4.03 -3.98
C ARG A 99 -12.03 -2.52 -3.83
N ALA A 100 -11.62 -1.85 -4.89
CA ALA A 100 -11.46 -0.41 -4.93
C ALA A 100 -12.78 0.34 -4.68
N ARG A 101 -13.88 -0.08 -5.32
CA ARG A 101 -15.22 0.47 -5.05
C ARG A 101 -15.65 0.20 -3.60
N GLN A 102 -15.48 -1.02 -3.11
CA GLN A 102 -15.78 -1.38 -1.72
C GLN A 102 -14.97 -0.57 -0.70
N ALA A 103 -13.72 -0.24 -1.04
CA ALA A 103 -12.84 0.60 -0.24
C ALA A 103 -13.35 2.05 -0.16
N LYS A 104 -13.77 2.61 -1.31
CA LYS A 104 -14.42 3.93 -1.36
C LYS A 104 -15.69 3.96 -0.52
N ASP A 105 -16.55 2.95 -0.64
CA ASP A 105 -17.79 2.84 0.13
C ASP A 105 -17.54 2.67 1.64
N ALA A 106 -16.44 2.03 2.02
CA ALA A 106 -16.03 1.88 3.42
C ALA A 106 -15.33 3.13 3.98
N GLY A 107 -15.05 4.14 3.15
CA GLY A 107 -14.42 5.41 3.54
C GLY A 107 -12.95 5.26 3.94
N VAL A 108 -12.20 4.27 3.42
CA VAL A 108 -10.76 4.20 3.64
C VAL A 108 -10.02 5.27 2.82
N ASP A 109 -8.83 5.62 3.27
CA ASP A 109 -8.11 6.78 2.77
C ASP A 109 -7.32 6.48 1.49
N GLY A 110 -7.05 5.20 1.21
CA GLY A 110 -6.31 4.82 0.02
C GLY A 110 -6.25 3.31 -0.22
N LEU A 111 -5.56 2.95 -1.30
CA LEU A 111 -5.40 1.57 -1.78
C LEU A 111 -3.92 1.21 -1.88
N ILE A 112 -3.62 -0.06 -1.62
CA ILE A 112 -2.39 -0.72 -2.07
C ILE A 112 -2.75 -1.56 -3.29
N LEU A 113 -2.13 -1.26 -4.45
CA LEU A 113 -2.41 -1.91 -5.73
C LEU A 113 -1.16 -1.89 -6.63
N SER A 114 -1.11 -2.76 -7.65
CA SER A 114 -0.02 -2.70 -8.64
C SER A 114 -0.08 -1.41 -9.44
N ALA A 115 1.06 -0.93 -9.88
CA ALA A 115 1.14 0.21 -10.77
C ALA A 115 0.41 -0.01 -12.12
N GLU A 116 0.17 -1.26 -12.52
CA GLU A 116 -0.61 -1.61 -13.71
C GLU A 116 -2.09 -1.18 -13.60
N GLU A 117 -2.65 -1.16 -12.39
CA GLU A 117 -4.04 -0.78 -12.15
C GLU A 117 -4.25 0.71 -11.84
N VAL A 118 -3.17 1.47 -11.59
CA VAL A 118 -3.23 2.86 -11.12
C VAL A 118 -4.07 3.76 -12.02
N ALA A 119 -3.80 3.77 -13.32
CA ALA A 119 -4.50 4.66 -14.26
C ALA A 119 -6.02 4.39 -14.26
N ALA A 120 -6.42 3.11 -14.31
CA ALA A 120 -7.83 2.73 -14.29
C ALA A 120 -8.51 3.09 -12.95
N GLN A 121 -7.81 2.86 -11.82
CA GLN A 121 -8.38 3.18 -10.51
C GLN A 121 -8.39 4.70 -10.24
N ARG A 122 -7.39 5.44 -10.69
CA ARG A 122 -7.39 6.92 -10.63
C ARG A 122 -8.57 7.50 -11.39
N ALA A 123 -8.84 7.01 -12.60
CA ALA A 123 -9.99 7.44 -13.39
C ALA A 123 -11.34 7.11 -12.72
N ALA A 124 -11.45 5.94 -12.09
CA ALA A 124 -12.68 5.48 -11.46
C ALA A 124 -12.98 6.12 -10.09
N LEU A 125 -11.95 6.40 -9.29
CA LEU A 125 -12.08 6.84 -7.90
C LEU A 125 -11.92 8.36 -7.69
N GLY A 126 -11.26 9.03 -8.64
CA GLY A 126 -10.95 10.45 -8.54
C GLY A 126 -9.62 10.72 -7.79
N PRO A 127 -9.30 11.99 -7.53
CA PRO A 127 -8.02 12.42 -6.97
C PRO A 127 -7.88 12.18 -5.46
N ASP A 128 -8.98 12.08 -4.72
CA ASP A 128 -8.96 12.06 -3.25
C ASP A 128 -8.51 10.71 -2.66
N MET A 129 -8.62 9.62 -3.42
CA MET A 129 -8.19 8.29 -3.00
C MET A 129 -6.68 8.15 -3.20
N LEU A 130 -5.94 7.92 -2.13
CA LEU A 130 -4.51 7.66 -2.22
C LEU A 130 -4.24 6.32 -2.93
N LEU A 131 -3.36 6.34 -3.93
CA LEU A 131 -2.92 5.14 -4.64
C LEU A 131 -1.44 4.89 -4.31
N VAL A 132 -1.18 3.81 -3.59
CA VAL A 132 0.15 3.43 -3.09
C VAL A 132 0.58 2.15 -3.77
N THR A 133 1.72 2.17 -4.46
CA THR A 133 2.13 1.08 -5.35
C THR A 133 3.42 0.41 -4.90
N PRO A 134 3.36 -0.86 -4.47
CA PRO A 134 4.52 -1.74 -4.35
C PRO A 134 4.89 -2.34 -5.73
N GLY A 135 5.96 -3.16 -5.74
CA GLY A 135 6.43 -3.79 -6.99
C GLY A 135 7.25 -2.83 -7.85
N ILE A 136 7.74 -1.75 -7.28
CA ILE A 136 8.53 -0.75 -7.99
C ILE A 136 9.98 -1.25 -8.18
N ARG A 137 10.45 -1.15 -9.42
CA ARG A 137 11.81 -1.51 -9.83
C ARG A 137 12.38 -0.42 -10.74
N PRO A 138 13.44 0.28 -10.32
CA PRO A 138 14.22 1.12 -11.22
C PRO A 138 14.69 0.34 -12.45
N ALA A 139 14.94 1.02 -13.54
CA ALA A 139 15.44 0.38 -14.77
C ALA A 139 16.72 -0.42 -14.47
N GLY A 140 16.77 -1.69 -14.92
CA GLY A 140 17.90 -2.60 -14.70
C GLY A 140 17.95 -3.30 -13.34
N ALA A 141 17.01 -3.03 -12.42
CA ALA A 141 16.96 -3.74 -11.13
C ALA A 141 16.35 -5.15 -11.28
N ASP A 142 16.77 -6.07 -10.40
CA ASP A 142 16.22 -7.43 -10.35
C ASP A 142 14.72 -7.42 -9.99
N VAL A 143 13.94 -8.15 -10.77
CA VAL A 143 12.48 -8.32 -10.59
C VAL A 143 12.17 -9.15 -9.34
N GLY A 144 12.98 -10.16 -9.03
CA GLY A 144 12.79 -11.06 -7.90
C GLY A 144 11.47 -11.85 -8.00
N ASP A 145 10.73 -11.90 -6.89
CA ASP A 145 9.43 -12.60 -6.76
C ASP A 145 8.23 -11.78 -7.24
N GLN A 146 8.45 -10.56 -7.76
CA GLN A 146 7.37 -9.70 -8.25
C GLN A 146 6.99 -10.09 -9.69
N LYS A 147 5.70 -10.37 -9.91
CA LYS A 147 5.16 -10.69 -11.25
C LYS A 147 4.74 -9.45 -12.03
N ARG A 148 4.42 -8.36 -11.32
CA ARG A 148 3.90 -7.11 -11.87
C ARG A 148 4.75 -5.94 -11.37
N VAL A 149 5.69 -5.49 -12.20
CA VAL A 149 6.68 -4.47 -11.85
C VAL A 149 6.59 -3.25 -12.76
N MET A 150 6.98 -2.09 -12.22
CA MET A 150 6.99 -0.83 -12.98
C MET A 150 8.10 0.09 -12.46
N THR A 151 8.60 0.99 -13.32
CA THR A 151 9.58 1.99 -12.92
C THR A 151 8.94 3.10 -12.07
N PRO A 152 9.73 3.76 -11.18
CA PRO A 152 9.27 4.89 -10.39
C PRO A 152 8.57 5.97 -11.20
N ALA A 153 9.24 6.49 -12.24
CA ALA A 153 8.69 7.54 -13.11
C ALA A 153 7.36 7.13 -13.75
N ARG A 154 7.27 5.91 -14.27
CA ARG A 154 6.05 5.45 -14.94
C ARG A 154 4.88 5.31 -13.94
N ALA A 155 5.13 4.80 -12.74
CA ALA A 155 4.07 4.66 -11.73
C ALA A 155 3.49 6.02 -11.32
N ILE A 156 4.34 7.02 -11.10
CA ILE A 156 3.92 8.40 -10.81
C ILE A 156 3.15 9.02 -11.98
N SER A 157 3.67 8.89 -13.20
CA SER A 157 2.97 9.41 -14.41
C SER A 157 1.59 8.81 -14.63
N LEU A 158 1.34 7.59 -14.11
CA LEU A 158 0.02 6.95 -14.16
C LEU A 158 -0.92 7.42 -13.04
N GLY A 159 -0.42 8.21 -12.09
CA GLY A 159 -1.21 8.80 -11.00
C GLY A 159 -1.05 8.12 -9.64
N ALA A 160 0.04 7.37 -9.39
CA ALA A 160 0.38 6.91 -8.05
C ALA A 160 0.80 8.10 -7.16
N ASP A 161 0.34 8.11 -5.90
CA ASP A 161 0.70 9.13 -4.92
C ASP A 161 1.96 8.74 -4.14
N HIS A 162 2.12 7.45 -3.85
CA HIS A 162 3.26 6.92 -3.10
C HIS A 162 3.77 5.62 -3.71
N LEU A 163 5.09 5.43 -3.62
CA LEU A 163 5.77 4.22 -4.08
C LEU A 163 6.34 3.45 -2.90
N VAL A 164 6.14 2.13 -2.87
CA VAL A 164 6.78 1.24 -1.90
C VAL A 164 7.99 0.59 -2.56
N VAL A 165 9.17 1.00 -2.13
CA VAL A 165 10.45 0.50 -2.65
C VAL A 165 11.21 -0.19 -1.53
N GLY A 166 11.43 -1.49 -1.66
CA GLY A 166 12.15 -2.30 -0.67
C GLY A 166 13.57 -2.63 -1.15
N ARG A 167 13.76 -3.85 -1.62
CA ARG A 167 15.08 -4.42 -2.02
C ARG A 167 15.95 -3.52 -2.90
N PRO A 168 15.43 -2.80 -3.90
CA PRO A 168 16.24 -1.89 -4.71
C PRO A 168 17.01 -0.83 -3.89
N VAL A 169 16.51 -0.49 -2.70
CA VAL A 169 17.19 0.42 -1.77
C VAL A 169 17.90 -0.37 -0.67
N THR A 170 17.19 -1.27 0.01
CA THR A 170 17.72 -1.92 1.24
C THR A 170 18.84 -2.91 0.99
N GLN A 171 18.98 -3.43 -0.24
CA GLN A 171 20.06 -4.35 -0.65
C GLN A 171 21.08 -3.70 -1.59
N ALA A 172 20.97 -2.39 -1.84
CA ALA A 172 21.97 -1.67 -2.63
C ALA A 172 23.29 -1.54 -1.86
N ALA A 173 24.42 -1.49 -2.58
CA ALA A 173 25.73 -1.24 -1.98
C ALA A 173 25.76 0.12 -1.27
N ASP A 174 25.08 1.13 -1.83
CA ASP A 174 24.81 2.42 -1.19
C ASP A 174 23.30 2.67 -1.21
N PRO A 175 22.58 2.35 -0.10
CA PRO A 175 21.14 2.55 0.00
C PRO A 175 20.71 4.02 -0.16
N ARG A 176 21.54 4.96 0.29
CA ARG A 176 21.23 6.39 0.18
C ARG A 176 21.29 6.85 -1.28
N ALA A 177 22.36 6.54 -1.99
CA ALA A 177 22.51 6.88 -3.41
C ALA A 177 21.37 6.22 -4.25
N ALA A 178 21.01 4.97 -3.94
CA ALA A 178 19.90 4.29 -4.60
C ALA A 178 18.55 5.00 -4.37
N ALA A 179 18.28 5.45 -3.13
CA ALA A 179 17.06 6.21 -2.83
C ALA A 179 17.04 7.58 -3.52
N GLU A 180 18.18 8.29 -3.53
CA GLU A 180 18.32 9.60 -4.19
C GLU A 180 18.12 9.48 -5.71
N ALA A 181 18.62 8.42 -6.35
CA ALA A 181 18.37 8.14 -7.77
C ALA A 181 16.89 7.94 -8.08
N ILE A 182 16.17 7.19 -7.24
CA ILE A 182 14.72 7.00 -7.37
C ILE A 182 13.97 8.33 -7.23
N VAL A 183 14.36 9.15 -6.26
CA VAL A 183 13.77 10.49 -6.07
C VAL A 183 14.02 11.39 -7.29
N ALA A 184 15.24 11.33 -7.88
CA ALA A 184 15.56 12.07 -9.08
C ALA A 184 14.71 11.60 -10.29
N GLU A 185 14.51 10.28 -10.44
CA GLU A 185 13.63 9.71 -11.47
C GLU A 185 12.18 10.20 -11.29
N ILE A 186 11.64 10.19 -10.08
CA ILE A 186 10.30 10.71 -9.78
C ILE A 186 10.19 12.19 -10.15
N ARG A 187 11.18 13.00 -9.76
CA ARG A 187 11.18 14.46 -10.06
C ARG A 187 11.21 14.79 -11.54
N SER A 188 11.69 13.89 -12.39
CA SER A 188 11.74 14.14 -13.83
C SER A 188 10.37 14.09 -14.51
N VAL A 189 9.29 13.67 -13.82
CA VAL A 189 7.95 13.48 -14.37
C VAL A 189 6.85 14.24 -13.61
N ILE A 190 7.24 15.04 -12.61
CA ILE A 190 6.38 15.96 -11.87
C ILE A 190 6.69 17.38 -12.37
#